data_83dd70e316a17d2e80e80bbe99604857
#
_entry.id   83dd70e316a17d2e80e80bbe99604857
#
_cell.length_a   1.000
_cell.length_b   1.000
_cell.length_c   1.000
_cell.angle_alpha   90.00
_cell.angle_beta   90.00
_cell.angle_gamma   90.00
#
_symmetry.space_group_name_H-M   'P 1'
#
loop_
_entity.id
_entity.type
_entity.pdbx_description
1 polymer ?
#
loop_
_entity_poly.entity_id
_entity_poly.type
_entity_poly.pdbx_seq_one_letter_code
_entity_poly.pdbx_strand_id
1 'polypeptide(L)'
;MSDILSYLAEPETVVVFDIDGVLAPYEFGELSHAACLDGDWKTYVLEEHPYAHIRPVPQIQRFIEKKGCTRVLACSVAEDFEEEGKRDFVVANYGLPADHVKLVRSKNDKVAELRALAKEFSVSERRVALVEDTVKTLDEVARKTGCTTVHVSSFFFA
;
A
#
# COMPACT_ATOMS: atom_id res chain seq x y z
N MET A 1 18.98 8.42 -7.86
CA MET A 1 17.57 7.93 -7.75
C MET A 1 17.23 7.22 -9.04
N SER A 2 16.52 6.09 -8.98
CA SER A 2 16.08 5.40 -10.21
C SER A 2 15.04 6.25 -10.95
N ASP A 3 14.93 6.07 -12.27
CA ASP A 3 13.96 6.81 -13.09
C ASP A 3 12.54 6.64 -12.59
N ILE A 4 12.18 5.44 -12.10
CA ILE A 4 10.85 5.18 -11.57
C ILE A 4 10.59 5.95 -10.27
N LEU A 5 11.54 6.03 -9.35
CA LEU A 5 11.38 6.80 -8.12
C LEU A 5 11.29 8.30 -8.41
N SER A 6 12.02 8.78 -9.41
CA SER A 6 11.90 10.18 -9.88
C SER A 6 10.48 10.46 -10.41
N TYR A 7 9.93 9.55 -11.21
CA TYR A 7 8.56 9.63 -11.71
C TYR A 7 7.53 9.63 -10.58
N LEU A 8 7.68 8.75 -9.57
CA LEU A 8 6.79 8.72 -8.41
C LEU A 8 6.86 10.02 -7.60
N ALA A 9 8.02 10.65 -7.55
CA ALA A 9 8.23 11.90 -6.81
C ALA A 9 7.63 13.14 -7.50
N GLU A 10 7.31 13.07 -8.81
CA GLU A 10 6.71 14.18 -9.53
C GLU A 10 5.41 14.67 -8.88
N PRO A 11 5.17 15.98 -8.79
CA PRO A 11 4.01 16.52 -8.08
C PRO A 11 2.66 16.01 -8.59
N GLU A 12 2.53 15.77 -9.89
CA GLU A 12 1.28 15.30 -10.52
C GLU A 12 1.05 13.79 -10.40
N THR A 13 2.04 13.01 -9.99
CA THR A 13 1.88 11.57 -9.85
C THR A 13 1.19 11.22 -8.53
N VAL A 14 0.09 10.48 -8.61
CA VAL A 14 -0.62 9.91 -7.46
C VAL A 14 0.01 8.56 -7.15
N VAL A 15 0.54 8.39 -5.96
CA VAL A 15 1.20 7.15 -5.53
C VAL A 15 0.31 6.40 -4.56
N VAL A 16 0.00 5.16 -4.88
CA VAL A 16 -0.86 4.29 -4.09
C VAL A 16 -0.03 3.10 -3.62
N PHE A 17 0.14 2.97 -2.33
CA PHE A 17 0.88 1.85 -1.72
C PHE A 17 -0.09 0.76 -1.28
N ASP A 18 0.22 -0.51 -1.58
CA ASP A 18 -0.37 -1.61 -0.83
C ASP A 18 0.10 -1.58 0.62
N ILE A 19 -0.60 -2.28 1.50
CA ILE A 19 -0.23 -2.32 2.94
C ILE A 19 0.59 -3.56 3.24
N ASP A 20 0.02 -4.75 3.13
CA ASP A 20 0.72 -5.99 3.48
C ASP A 20 1.86 -6.30 2.50
N GLY A 21 3.06 -6.46 3.01
CA GLY A 21 4.26 -6.68 2.20
C GLY A 21 4.88 -5.42 1.60
N VAL A 22 4.26 -4.24 1.80
CA VAL A 22 4.72 -2.95 1.27
C VAL A 22 4.93 -1.94 2.38
N LEU A 23 3.86 -1.34 2.91
CA LEU A 23 3.93 -0.43 4.05
C LEU A 23 4.15 -1.19 5.37
N ALA A 24 3.51 -2.36 5.49
CA ALA A 24 3.63 -3.30 6.58
C ALA A 24 4.43 -4.53 6.09
N PRO A 25 5.77 -4.52 6.19
CA PRO A 25 6.58 -5.63 5.70
C PRO A 25 6.32 -6.89 6.49
N TYR A 26 6.41 -8.05 5.80
CA TYR A 26 6.39 -9.32 6.48
C TYR A 26 7.68 -9.50 7.29
N GLU A 27 7.55 -9.63 8.59
CA GLU A 27 8.63 -10.00 9.48
C GLU A 27 8.53 -11.48 9.83
N PHE A 28 9.63 -12.20 9.77
CA PHE A 28 9.66 -13.60 10.19
C PHE A 28 9.62 -13.71 11.71
N GLY A 29 8.85 -14.69 12.22
CA GLY A 29 8.67 -14.93 13.64
C GLY A 29 7.30 -14.51 14.14
N GLU A 30 7.21 -14.15 15.40
CA GLU A 30 5.94 -13.93 16.11
C GLU A 30 5.06 -12.80 15.55
N LEU A 31 5.68 -11.83 14.87
CA LEU A 31 4.97 -10.65 14.36
C LEU A 31 4.63 -10.74 12.87
N SER A 32 4.87 -11.86 12.22
CA SER A 32 4.66 -12.02 10.78
C SER A 32 3.39 -12.80 10.46
N HIS A 33 2.92 -12.67 9.21
CA HIS A 33 1.89 -13.55 8.68
C HIS A 33 2.28 -15.04 8.76
N ALA A 34 3.57 -15.34 8.69
CA ALA A 34 4.07 -16.71 8.84
C ALA A 34 3.78 -17.31 10.21
N ALA A 35 3.66 -16.48 11.24
CA ALA A 35 3.27 -16.95 12.59
C ALA A 35 1.85 -17.49 12.65
N CYS A 36 1.03 -17.21 11.65
CA CYS A 36 -0.34 -17.67 11.53
C CYS A 36 -0.53 -18.94 10.72
N LEU A 37 0.54 -19.57 10.20
CA LEU A 37 0.44 -20.69 9.27
C LEU A 37 -0.36 -21.89 9.83
N ASP A 38 -0.31 -22.11 11.12
CA ASP A 38 -0.99 -23.20 11.81
C ASP A 38 -2.32 -22.77 12.45
N GLY A 39 -2.73 -21.51 12.28
CA GLY A 39 -3.89 -20.93 12.92
C GLY A 39 -4.82 -20.17 11.98
N ASP A 40 -5.92 -19.70 12.56
CA ASP A 40 -6.87 -18.84 11.88
C ASP A 40 -6.38 -17.37 11.88
N TRP A 41 -6.23 -16.78 10.69
CA TRP A 41 -5.78 -15.39 10.52
C TRP A 41 -6.64 -14.38 11.29
N LYS A 42 -7.96 -14.60 11.29
CA LYS A 42 -8.88 -13.72 12.02
C LYS A 42 -8.61 -13.74 13.52
N THR A 43 -8.48 -14.91 14.08
CA THR A 43 -8.16 -15.08 15.51
C THR A 43 -6.83 -14.43 15.85
N TYR A 44 -5.81 -14.64 15.01
CA TYR A 44 -4.49 -14.03 15.18
C TYR A 44 -4.55 -12.49 15.17
N VAL A 45 -5.25 -11.90 14.21
CA VAL A 45 -5.39 -10.43 14.13
C VAL A 45 -6.11 -9.88 15.35
N LEU A 46 -7.19 -10.54 15.81
CA LEU A 46 -7.99 -10.08 16.93
C LEU A 46 -7.29 -10.25 18.30
N GLU A 47 -6.45 -11.26 18.45
CA GLU A 47 -5.77 -11.56 19.72
C GLU A 47 -4.39 -10.90 19.80
N GLU A 48 -3.61 -10.96 18.72
CA GLU A 48 -2.20 -10.54 18.74
C GLU A 48 -1.98 -9.11 18.20
N HIS A 49 -2.97 -8.53 17.52
CA HIS A 49 -2.91 -7.18 16.98
C HIS A 49 -1.62 -6.87 16.18
N PRO A 50 -1.27 -7.66 15.16
CA PRO A 50 0.05 -7.59 14.49
C PRO A 50 0.37 -6.21 13.93
N TYR A 51 -0.62 -5.45 13.45
CA TYR A 51 -0.39 -4.10 12.91
C TYR A 51 0.05 -3.09 13.97
N ALA A 52 -0.15 -3.36 15.26
CA ALA A 52 0.37 -2.53 16.34
C ALA A 52 1.89 -2.72 16.57
N HIS A 53 2.47 -3.77 16.02
CA HIS A 53 3.86 -4.18 16.29
C HIS A 53 4.78 -4.17 15.08
N ILE A 54 4.23 -4.22 13.85
CA ILE A 54 5.00 -4.19 12.60
C ILE A 54 5.74 -2.87 12.49
N ARG A 55 7.03 -2.94 12.11
CA ARG A 55 7.86 -1.76 11.89
C ARG A 55 7.65 -1.24 10.47
N PRO A 56 7.52 0.08 10.28
CA PRO A 56 7.41 0.67 8.95
C PRO A 56 8.73 0.59 8.17
N VAL A 57 8.65 0.75 6.85
CA VAL A 57 9.80 0.78 5.93
C VAL A 57 10.41 2.18 5.90
N PRO A 58 11.63 2.41 6.42
CA PRO A 58 12.20 3.75 6.51
C PRO A 58 12.39 4.44 5.15
N GLN A 59 12.68 3.69 4.09
CA GLN A 59 12.84 4.23 2.74
C GLN A 59 11.52 4.81 2.22
N ILE A 60 10.41 4.14 2.47
CA ILE A 60 9.08 4.61 2.08
C ILE A 60 8.66 5.80 2.95
N GLN A 61 8.93 5.77 4.26
CA GLN A 61 8.68 6.92 5.13
C GLN A 61 9.36 8.19 4.60
N ARG A 62 10.67 8.12 4.30
CA ARG A 62 11.42 9.26 3.73
C ARG A 62 10.88 9.72 2.38
N PHE A 63 10.45 8.78 1.53
CA PHE A 63 9.83 9.14 0.25
C PHE A 63 8.53 9.92 0.47
N ILE A 64 7.64 9.43 1.33
CA ILE A 64 6.37 10.09 1.63
C ILE A 64 6.61 11.48 2.26
N GLU A 65 7.56 11.57 3.19
CA GLU A 65 7.94 12.83 3.82
C GLU A 65 8.38 13.89 2.81
N LYS A 66 9.21 13.49 1.84
CA LYS A 66 9.67 14.41 0.76
C LYS A 66 8.56 14.78 -0.22
N LYS A 67 7.75 13.81 -0.63
CA LYS A 67 6.67 14.02 -1.60
C LYS A 67 5.51 14.80 -1.00
N GLY A 68 5.25 14.64 0.29
CA GLY A 68 4.04 15.11 0.95
C GLY A 68 2.85 14.19 0.75
N CYS A 69 1.85 14.31 1.63
CA CYS A 69 0.72 13.39 1.69
C CYS A 69 -0.41 13.66 0.68
N THR A 70 -0.42 14.81 0.01
CA THR A 70 -1.55 15.26 -0.83
C THR A 70 -1.92 14.26 -1.93
N ARG A 71 -0.92 13.62 -2.54
CA ARG A 71 -1.11 12.63 -3.63
C ARG A 71 -0.48 11.29 -3.29
N VAL A 72 -0.50 10.94 -2.02
CA VAL A 72 -0.06 9.62 -1.53
C VAL A 72 -1.21 8.97 -0.78
N LEU A 73 -1.53 7.74 -1.16
CA LEU A 73 -2.62 6.95 -0.57
C LEU A 73 -2.12 5.54 -0.27
N ALA A 74 -2.88 4.84 0.55
CA ALA A 74 -2.76 3.39 0.71
C ALA A 74 -4.04 2.73 0.18
N CYS A 75 -3.91 1.57 -0.47
CA CYS A 75 -5.05 0.78 -0.92
C CYS A 75 -4.75 -0.70 -0.71
N SER A 76 -5.53 -1.35 0.12
CA SER A 76 -5.35 -2.77 0.48
C SER A 76 -6.67 -3.50 0.52
N VAL A 77 -6.64 -4.78 0.15
CA VAL A 77 -7.77 -5.67 0.41
C VAL A 77 -7.82 -5.96 1.91
N ALA A 78 -8.97 -5.79 2.54
CA ALA A 78 -9.15 -5.98 3.97
C ALA A 78 -10.52 -6.57 4.30
N GLU A 79 -10.54 -7.46 5.27
CA GLU A 79 -11.76 -7.88 5.95
C GLU A 79 -12.10 -6.89 7.08
N ASP A 80 -13.34 -6.92 7.55
CA ASP A 80 -13.81 -5.99 8.59
C ASP A 80 -12.92 -5.98 9.84
N PHE A 81 -12.43 -7.14 10.25
CA PHE A 81 -11.57 -7.28 11.44
C PHE A 81 -10.14 -6.75 11.25
N GLU A 82 -9.72 -6.47 10.02
CA GLU A 82 -8.39 -5.92 9.71
C GLU A 82 -8.40 -4.40 9.57
N GLU A 83 -9.55 -3.80 9.29
CA GLU A 83 -9.64 -2.39 8.85
C GLU A 83 -9.03 -1.41 9.84
N GLU A 84 -9.42 -1.50 11.11
CA GLU A 84 -8.95 -0.59 12.15
C GLU A 84 -7.42 -0.68 12.28
N GLY A 85 -6.89 -1.89 12.42
CA GLY A 85 -5.45 -2.10 12.58
C GLY A 85 -4.63 -1.61 11.39
N LYS A 86 -5.07 -1.90 10.16
CA LYS A 86 -4.41 -1.42 8.94
C LYS A 86 -4.43 0.10 8.84
N ARG A 87 -5.58 0.72 9.10
CA ARG A 87 -5.73 2.18 9.04
C ARG A 87 -4.86 2.87 10.08
N ASP A 88 -4.94 2.43 11.33
CA ASP A 88 -4.15 3.00 12.42
C ASP A 88 -2.66 2.85 12.18
N PHE A 89 -2.22 1.70 11.68
CA PHE A 89 -0.83 1.47 11.30
C PHE A 89 -0.34 2.50 10.27
N VAL A 90 -1.09 2.71 9.20
CA VAL A 90 -0.70 3.64 8.12
C VAL A 90 -0.69 5.09 8.61
N VAL A 91 -1.72 5.50 9.35
CA VAL A 91 -1.80 6.87 9.91
C VAL A 91 -0.65 7.13 10.88
N ALA A 92 -0.41 6.21 11.81
CA ALA A 92 0.60 6.40 12.85
C ALA A 92 2.04 6.38 12.30
N ASN A 93 2.33 5.52 11.32
CA ASN A 93 3.70 5.29 10.86
C ASN A 93 4.10 6.07 9.61
N TYR A 94 3.14 6.46 8.78
CA TYR A 94 3.39 7.16 7.52
C TYR A 94 2.78 8.56 7.44
N GLY A 95 2.00 8.94 8.45
CA GLY A 95 1.39 10.27 8.53
C GLY A 95 0.34 10.54 7.45
N LEU A 96 -0.18 9.51 6.79
CA LEU A 96 -1.25 9.68 5.82
C LEU A 96 -2.56 10.02 6.54
N PRO A 97 -3.40 10.91 5.97
CA PRO A 97 -4.74 11.12 6.48
C PRO A 97 -5.56 9.82 6.47
N ALA A 98 -6.46 9.63 7.42
CA ALA A 98 -7.27 8.42 7.51
C ALA A 98 -8.13 8.17 6.26
N ASP A 99 -8.62 9.22 5.60
CA ASP A 99 -9.37 9.15 4.35
C ASP A 99 -8.51 8.81 3.11
N HIS A 100 -7.18 8.87 3.24
CA HIS A 100 -6.24 8.38 2.24
C HIS A 100 -5.98 6.87 2.35
N VAL A 101 -6.51 6.19 3.35
CA VAL A 101 -6.40 4.73 3.49
C VAL A 101 -7.67 4.09 2.92
N LYS A 102 -7.55 3.55 1.71
CA LYS A 102 -8.64 2.90 0.98
C LYS A 102 -8.60 1.39 1.23
N LEU A 103 -9.57 0.88 1.96
CA LEU A 103 -9.69 -0.54 2.25
C LEU A 103 -10.84 -1.11 1.42
N VAL A 104 -10.51 -2.09 0.58
CA VAL A 104 -11.42 -2.68 -0.40
C VAL A 104 -11.64 -4.15 -0.10
N ARG A 105 -12.67 -4.78 -0.67
CA ARG A 105 -13.03 -6.17 -0.38
C ARG A 105 -12.41 -7.19 -1.32
N SER A 106 -11.99 -6.76 -2.50
CA SER A 106 -11.42 -7.65 -3.51
C SER A 106 -10.35 -6.96 -4.35
N LYS A 107 -9.60 -7.76 -5.10
CA LYS A 107 -8.63 -7.25 -6.08
C LYS A 107 -9.32 -6.48 -7.21
N ASN A 108 -10.54 -6.88 -7.59
CA ASN A 108 -11.31 -6.15 -8.59
C ASN A 108 -11.73 -4.77 -8.08
N ASP A 109 -12.10 -4.68 -6.80
CA ASP A 109 -12.40 -3.39 -6.17
C ASP A 109 -11.15 -2.51 -6.10
N LYS A 110 -9.97 -3.10 -5.86
CA LYS A 110 -8.69 -2.38 -5.91
C LYS A 110 -8.43 -1.77 -7.30
N VAL A 111 -8.67 -2.52 -8.37
CA VAL A 111 -8.59 -2.01 -9.75
C VAL A 111 -9.58 -0.85 -9.98
N ALA A 112 -10.81 -0.99 -9.53
CA ALA A 112 -11.82 0.05 -9.63
C ALA A 112 -11.43 1.32 -8.85
N GLU A 113 -10.86 1.14 -7.66
CA GLU A 113 -10.37 2.26 -6.81
C GLU A 113 -9.26 3.04 -7.50
N LEU A 114 -8.28 2.37 -8.12
CA LEU A 114 -7.21 3.05 -8.86
C LEU A 114 -7.74 3.92 -10.00
N ARG A 115 -8.74 3.45 -10.73
CA ARG A 115 -9.42 4.23 -11.77
C ARG A 115 -10.20 5.40 -11.19
N ALA A 116 -10.86 5.20 -10.05
CA ALA A 116 -11.58 6.26 -9.36
C ALA A 116 -10.65 7.37 -8.91
N LEU A 117 -9.45 7.02 -8.41
CA LEU A 117 -8.42 7.98 -8.00
C LEU A 117 -7.92 8.82 -9.19
N ALA A 118 -7.76 8.24 -10.38
CA ALA A 118 -7.40 9.00 -11.57
C ALA A 118 -8.43 10.11 -11.87
N LYS A 119 -9.71 9.80 -11.71
CA LYS A 119 -10.80 10.78 -11.87
C LYS A 119 -10.82 11.81 -10.75
N GLU A 120 -10.70 11.37 -9.51
CA GLU A 120 -10.70 12.22 -8.32
C GLU A 120 -9.58 13.29 -8.39
N PHE A 121 -8.37 12.87 -8.78
CA PHE A 121 -7.22 13.76 -8.91
C PHE A 121 -7.12 14.46 -10.28
N SER A 122 -8.06 14.21 -11.19
CA SER A 122 -8.07 14.78 -12.55
C SER A 122 -6.77 14.53 -13.31
N VAL A 123 -6.27 13.31 -13.24
CA VAL A 123 -5.06 12.86 -13.94
C VAL A 123 -5.37 11.68 -14.86
N SER A 124 -4.48 11.40 -15.82
CA SER A 124 -4.56 10.15 -16.58
C SER A 124 -4.28 8.95 -15.69
N GLU A 125 -4.80 7.78 -16.05
CA GLU A 125 -4.51 6.53 -15.31
C GLU A 125 -3.00 6.29 -15.17
N ARG A 126 -2.21 6.65 -16.19
CA ARG A 126 -0.75 6.55 -16.15
C ARG A 126 -0.10 7.32 -15.00
N ARG A 127 -0.76 8.39 -14.53
CA ARG A 127 -0.31 9.19 -13.38
C ARG A 127 -0.77 8.64 -12.03
N VAL A 128 -1.46 7.51 -12.02
CA VAL A 128 -1.74 6.74 -10.80
C VAL A 128 -0.80 5.55 -10.79
N ALA A 129 0.08 5.49 -9.81
CA ALA A 129 1.09 4.45 -9.68
C ALA A 129 0.79 3.57 -8.47
N LEU A 130 0.62 2.27 -8.70
CA LEU A 130 0.48 1.28 -7.64
C LEU A 130 1.85 0.70 -7.28
N VAL A 131 2.20 0.77 -6.00
CA VAL A 131 3.37 0.09 -5.41
C VAL A 131 2.88 -1.15 -4.67
N GLU A 132 3.36 -2.33 -5.09
CA GLU A 132 2.84 -3.63 -4.67
C GLU A 132 3.99 -4.66 -4.60
N ASP A 133 3.88 -5.66 -3.74
CA ASP A 133 4.86 -6.74 -3.63
C ASP A 133 4.50 -7.99 -4.45
N THR A 134 3.24 -8.12 -4.84
CA THR A 134 2.73 -9.29 -5.55
C THR A 134 2.73 -9.06 -7.07
N VAL A 135 3.65 -9.71 -7.78
CA VAL A 135 3.79 -9.60 -9.25
C VAL A 135 2.48 -9.90 -9.98
N LYS A 136 1.74 -10.92 -9.54
CA LYS A 136 0.43 -11.26 -10.12
C LYS A 136 -0.57 -10.10 -10.04
N THR A 137 -0.58 -9.36 -8.92
CA THR A 137 -1.44 -8.18 -8.76
C THR A 137 -0.99 -7.05 -9.68
N LEU A 138 0.31 -6.79 -9.79
CA LEU A 138 0.87 -5.80 -10.72
C LEU A 138 0.50 -6.11 -12.17
N ASP A 139 0.66 -7.36 -12.60
CA ASP A 139 0.30 -7.80 -13.95
C ASP A 139 -1.19 -7.66 -14.24
N GLU A 140 -2.04 -7.94 -13.26
CA GLU A 140 -3.48 -7.80 -13.39
C GLU A 140 -3.88 -6.32 -13.53
N VAL A 141 -3.33 -5.43 -12.72
CA VAL A 141 -3.55 -3.99 -12.82
C VAL A 141 -3.06 -3.46 -14.17
N ALA A 142 -1.86 -3.86 -14.60
CA ALA A 142 -1.30 -3.44 -15.89
C ALA A 142 -2.16 -3.87 -17.09
N ARG A 143 -2.79 -5.06 -17.02
CA ARG A 143 -3.68 -5.55 -18.08
C ARG A 143 -5.05 -4.90 -18.09
N LYS A 144 -5.57 -4.53 -16.93
CA LYS A 144 -6.93 -4.00 -16.78
C LYS A 144 -7.02 -2.47 -16.79
N THR A 145 -5.90 -1.79 -16.59
CA THR A 145 -5.86 -0.32 -16.48
C THR A 145 -4.69 0.27 -17.25
N GLY A 146 -4.67 1.60 -17.40
CA GLY A 146 -3.50 2.34 -17.86
C GLY A 146 -2.56 2.77 -16.71
N CYS A 147 -2.82 2.34 -15.47
CA CYS A 147 -2.02 2.74 -14.31
C CYS A 147 -0.58 2.26 -14.39
N THR A 148 0.33 3.03 -13.82
CA THR A 148 1.73 2.63 -13.65
C THR A 148 1.84 1.61 -12.52
N THR A 149 2.60 0.54 -12.74
CA THR A 149 2.81 -0.52 -11.74
C THR A 149 4.27 -0.55 -11.33
N VAL A 150 4.52 -0.62 -10.02
CA VAL A 150 5.85 -0.56 -9.42
C VAL A 150 5.99 -1.65 -8.36
N HIS A 151 6.99 -2.50 -8.50
CA HIS A 151 7.30 -3.45 -7.45
C HIS A 151 8.02 -2.75 -6.30
N VAL A 152 7.67 -3.09 -5.07
CA VAL A 152 8.20 -2.45 -3.84
C VAL A 152 9.73 -2.50 -3.76
N SER A 153 10.37 -3.48 -4.37
CA SER A 153 11.85 -3.58 -4.42
C SER A 153 12.52 -2.36 -5.06
N SER A 154 11.80 -1.55 -5.84
CA SER A 154 12.32 -0.28 -6.36
C SER A 154 12.75 0.69 -5.26
N PHE A 155 12.23 0.52 -4.05
CA PHE A 155 12.58 1.35 -2.88
C PHE A 155 13.81 0.85 -2.12
N PHE A 156 14.38 -0.32 -2.44
CA PHE A 156 15.53 -0.86 -1.72
C PHE A 156 16.78 0.00 -1.82
N PHE A 157 16.86 0.81 -2.87
CA PHE A 157 17.99 1.72 -3.13
C PHE A 157 17.58 3.21 -3.02
N ALA A 158 16.48 3.48 -2.39
CA ALA A 158 15.98 4.84 -2.20
C ALA A 158 16.67 5.57 -1.03
#